data_696e51633f66060612129a45f6ceacfb
#
_entry.id   696e51633f66060612129a45f6ceacfb
#
_cell.length_a   1.000
_cell.length_b   1.000
_cell.length_c   1.000
_cell.angle_alpha   90.00
_cell.angle_beta   90.00
_cell.angle_gamma   90.00
#
_symmetry.space_group_name_H-M   'P 1'
#
loop_
_entity.id
_entity.type
_entity.pdbx_description
1 polymer ?
#
loop_
_entity_poly.entity_id
_entity_poly.type
_entity_poly.pdbx_seq_one_letter_code
_entity_poly.pdbx_strand_id
1 'polypeptide(L)'
;MSNNVYDLIVVGGGPAGLAAAISAKQNGLEKVLILERDNRAGGILLQCIHNGFGLHYFGEELTGPEYAMRFVKQAQELNVEIKTSTMVLSLEKGSPNHKVCAINSSDGLMILETKTVALAMGCRERTRGALVIPGTRPAGIFTAGSAQRFVNIDGFLPGKKVVILGSGDIGLIMARRLTLEGAEVKLVCEIMNYSAGLARNMTQCLYNFNIPLKLSTTIIQIHGKERVTGVTVAKVDGRRKPIPGTEEYIECDTVLLSVGLIPENEISIQAGIQMDSITSGPSVNQLMETSVPGIFACGNSVHVHDLVDYVTEESLLAGKCAADYVKSNSREAPSEKLSVTPGNRVRYTVPQHLDFPLSKENEVMLMFRATDVYKNVTVTVYSGSELIMQTKKRIVRPGEMQTLNLKENQINKINQVKQPITVSIELPEDAID
;
A
#
# COMPACT_ATOMS: atom_id res chain seq x y z
N MET A 1 -40.69 -3.13 3.62
CA MET A 1 -39.26 -3.45 3.59
C MET A 1 -38.57 -2.34 4.34
N SER A 2 -37.99 -2.57 5.52
CA SER A 2 -37.26 -1.52 6.26
C SER A 2 -36.05 -1.13 5.40
N ASN A 3 -35.99 0.11 4.97
CA ASN A 3 -34.84 0.67 4.28
C ASN A 3 -33.62 0.60 5.22
N ASN A 4 -32.88 -0.52 5.13
CA ASN A 4 -31.69 -0.70 5.94
C ASN A 4 -30.49 -0.09 5.21
N VAL A 5 -30.52 1.24 5.05
CA VAL A 5 -29.40 2.00 4.47
C VAL A 5 -28.31 2.12 5.51
N TYR A 6 -27.10 1.70 5.14
CA TYR A 6 -25.90 1.90 5.97
C TYR A 6 -25.42 3.36 5.89
N ASP A 7 -24.80 3.83 6.95
CA ASP A 7 -24.10 5.10 6.90
C ASP A 7 -22.76 4.97 6.15
N LEU A 8 -22.05 3.86 6.42
CA LEU A 8 -20.79 3.53 5.78
C LEU A 8 -20.70 2.02 5.51
N ILE A 9 -20.36 1.65 4.28
CA ILE A 9 -19.87 0.30 3.95
C ILE A 9 -18.36 0.39 3.65
N VAL A 10 -17.58 -0.41 4.36
CA VAL A 10 -16.13 -0.56 4.16
C VAL A 10 -15.87 -1.82 3.37
N VAL A 11 -15.16 -1.71 2.25
CA VAL A 11 -14.77 -2.85 1.40
C VAL A 11 -13.35 -3.27 1.76
N GLY A 12 -13.24 -4.39 2.48
CA GLY A 12 -12.00 -4.96 3.01
C GLY A 12 -11.86 -4.78 4.53
N GLY A 13 -11.65 -5.88 5.24
CA GLY A 13 -11.50 -5.95 6.69
C GLY A 13 -10.03 -6.04 7.15
N GLY A 14 -9.08 -5.54 6.33
CA GLY A 14 -7.69 -5.39 6.72
C GLY A 14 -7.47 -4.19 7.66
N PRO A 15 -6.20 -3.85 7.99
CA PRO A 15 -5.89 -2.76 8.92
C PRO A 15 -6.51 -1.42 8.49
N ALA A 16 -6.50 -1.12 7.19
CA ALA A 16 -7.11 0.09 6.65
C ALA A 16 -8.62 0.14 6.91
N GLY A 17 -9.34 -0.92 6.52
CA GLY A 17 -10.80 -0.97 6.67
C GLY A 17 -11.25 -0.98 8.12
N LEU A 18 -10.54 -1.69 9.00
CA LEU A 18 -10.81 -1.68 10.43
C LEU A 18 -10.63 -0.29 11.02
N ALA A 19 -9.52 0.40 10.70
CA ALA A 19 -9.26 1.75 11.19
C ALA A 19 -10.31 2.76 10.68
N ALA A 20 -10.68 2.70 9.40
CA ALA A 20 -11.71 3.55 8.83
C ALA A 20 -13.08 3.34 9.50
N ALA A 21 -13.50 2.09 9.72
CA ALA A 21 -14.75 1.77 10.38
C ALA A 21 -14.79 2.23 11.84
N ILE A 22 -13.70 2.00 12.58
CA ILE A 22 -13.54 2.46 13.97
C ILE A 22 -13.66 3.97 14.05
N SER A 23 -12.91 4.70 13.20
CA SER A 23 -12.96 6.15 13.17
C SER A 23 -14.34 6.67 12.82
N ALA A 24 -15.03 6.08 11.86
CA ALA A 24 -16.39 6.43 11.50
C ALA A 24 -17.37 6.27 12.68
N LYS A 25 -17.28 5.17 13.42
CA LYS A 25 -18.09 4.92 14.64
C LYS A 25 -17.79 5.94 15.72
N GLN A 26 -16.51 6.20 16.01
CA GLN A 26 -16.08 7.18 17.00
C GLN A 26 -16.54 8.61 16.65
N ASN A 27 -16.67 8.89 15.35
CA ASN A 27 -17.22 10.13 14.83
C ASN A 27 -18.75 10.06 14.59
N GLY A 28 -19.47 9.16 15.26
CA GLY A 28 -20.92 9.16 15.44
C GLY A 28 -21.75 8.53 14.33
N LEU A 29 -21.18 7.73 13.43
CA LEU A 29 -21.98 6.90 12.53
C LEU A 29 -22.55 5.69 13.29
N GLU A 30 -23.83 5.39 13.03
CA GLU A 30 -24.53 4.28 13.71
C GLU A 30 -24.42 2.97 12.95
N LYS A 31 -24.67 3.00 11.65
CA LYS A 31 -24.72 1.79 10.80
C LYS A 31 -23.46 1.67 9.95
N VAL A 32 -22.43 1.03 10.50
CA VAL A 32 -21.16 0.76 9.83
C VAL A 32 -20.98 -0.72 9.59
N LEU A 33 -20.74 -1.12 8.33
CA LEU A 33 -20.54 -2.49 7.91
C LEU A 33 -19.19 -2.66 7.24
N ILE A 34 -18.42 -3.68 7.64
CA ILE A 34 -17.23 -4.15 6.94
C ILE A 34 -17.58 -5.42 6.16
N LEU A 35 -17.22 -5.45 4.86
CA LEU A 35 -17.32 -6.62 4.00
C LEU A 35 -15.90 -7.17 3.76
N GLU A 36 -15.62 -8.36 4.30
CA GLU A 36 -14.31 -9.01 4.20
C GLU A 36 -14.41 -10.33 3.43
N ARG A 37 -13.61 -10.49 2.38
CA ARG A 37 -13.62 -11.70 1.54
C ARG A 37 -13.04 -12.94 2.21
N ASP A 38 -12.07 -12.77 3.12
CA ASP A 38 -11.48 -13.88 3.87
C ASP A 38 -12.42 -14.29 5.04
N ASN A 39 -12.13 -15.43 5.63
CA ASN A 39 -12.92 -15.96 6.76
C ASN A 39 -12.63 -15.25 8.10
N ARG A 40 -11.68 -14.33 8.12
CA ARG A 40 -11.27 -13.54 9.29
C ARG A 40 -10.95 -12.10 8.88
N ALA A 41 -11.32 -11.15 9.74
CA ALA A 41 -10.84 -9.78 9.64
C ALA A 41 -9.39 -9.68 10.14
N GLY A 42 -8.62 -8.72 9.59
CA GLY A 42 -7.20 -8.47 9.89
C GLY A 42 -6.32 -8.41 8.64
N GLY A 43 -6.82 -8.95 7.51
CA GLY A 43 -6.15 -8.89 6.21
C GLY A 43 -4.77 -9.53 6.22
N ILE A 44 -3.85 -8.94 5.46
CA ILE A 44 -2.47 -9.44 5.28
C ILE A 44 -1.68 -9.55 6.59
N LEU A 45 -2.03 -8.77 7.62
CA LEU A 45 -1.33 -8.81 8.91
C LEU A 45 -1.41 -10.18 9.59
N LEU A 46 -2.46 -10.95 9.35
CA LEU A 46 -2.64 -12.27 9.96
C LEU A 46 -1.51 -13.25 9.62
N GLN A 47 -0.89 -13.10 8.45
CA GLN A 47 0.26 -13.92 8.03
C GLN A 47 1.62 -13.29 8.36
N CYS A 48 1.65 -12.04 8.81
CA CYS A 48 2.88 -11.30 9.15
C CYS A 48 3.28 -11.57 10.61
N ILE A 49 3.74 -12.78 10.94
CA ILE A 49 4.05 -13.21 12.31
C ILE A 49 5.37 -12.66 12.87
N HIS A 50 6.09 -11.85 12.09
CA HIS A 50 7.31 -11.14 12.54
C HIS A 50 6.98 -9.85 13.27
N ASN A 51 7.92 -9.33 14.03
CA ASN A 51 7.83 -8.06 14.74
C ASN A 51 8.00 -6.84 13.80
N GLY A 52 7.71 -5.65 14.36
CA GLY A 52 7.97 -4.35 13.73
C GLY A 52 6.72 -3.56 13.35
N PHE A 53 5.57 -3.95 13.85
CA PHE A 53 4.30 -3.24 13.72
C PHE A 53 3.99 -2.46 15.01
N GLY A 54 3.30 -1.33 14.90
CA GLY A 54 2.77 -0.58 16.03
C GLY A 54 3.72 0.38 16.71
N LEU A 55 4.96 0.49 16.27
CA LEU A 55 5.97 1.36 16.90
C LEU A 55 5.58 2.84 16.91
N HIS A 56 4.93 3.31 15.85
CA HIS A 56 4.48 4.70 15.76
C HIS A 56 3.08 4.91 16.35
N TYR A 57 2.15 4.00 16.06
CA TYR A 57 0.75 4.15 16.47
C TYR A 57 0.50 3.74 17.92
N PHE A 58 1.03 2.58 18.36
CA PHE A 58 0.85 2.07 19.72
C PHE A 58 2.02 2.38 20.65
N GLY A 59 3.18 2.80 20.14
CA GLY A 59 4.42 2.93 20.92
C GLY A 59 5.00 1.59 21.40
N GLU A 60 4.55 0.48 20.81
CA GLU A 60 4.93 -0.88 21.15
C GLU A 60 5.34 -1.66 19.91
N GLU A 61 6.27 -2.60 20.05
CA GLU A 61 6.65 -3.50 18.97
C GLU A 61 5.75 -4.75 18.98
N LEU A 62 4.89 -4.87 18.00
CA LEU A 62 3.91 -5.95 17.86
C LEU A 62 4.22 -6.83 16.65
N THR A 63 3.67 -8.05 16.66
CA THR A 63 3.50 -8.86 15.44
C THR A 63 2.28 -8.38 14.64
N GLY A 64 2.19 -8.78 13.36
CA GLY A 64 1.03 -8.44 12.53
C GLY A 64 -0.30 -8.93 13.12
N PRO A 65 -0.42 -10.20 13.55
CA PRO A 65 -1.64 -10.70 14.22
C PRO A 65 -2.02 -9.94 15.49
N GLU A 66 -1.05 -9.57 16.34
CA GLU A 66 -1.33 -8.76 17.54
C GLU A 66 -1.86 -7.37 17.18
N TYR A 67 -1.25 -6.72 16.18
CA TYR A 67 -1.72 -5.45 15.67
C TYR A 67 -3.16 -5.55 15.15
N ALA A 68 -3.44 -6.53 14.29
CA ALA A 68 -4.77 -6.75 13.71
C ALA A 68 -5.81 -7.03 14.81
N MET A 69 -5.46 -7.85 15.79
CA MET A 69 -6.38 -8.24 16.87
C MET A 69 -6.81 -7.06 17.73
N ARG A 70 -5.92 -6.08 17.98
CA ARG A 70 -6.27 -4.84 18.70
C ARG A 70 -7.37 -4.06 17.97
N PHE A 71 -7.25 -3.93 16.64
CA PHE A 71 -8.27 -3.26 15.82
C PHE A 71 -9.58 -4.06 15.71
N VAL A 72 -9.48 -5.38 15.55
CA VAL A 72 -10.69 -6.24 15.53
C VAL A 72 -11.46 -6.12 16.84
N LYS A 73 -10.76 -6.18 17.99
CA LYS A 73 -11.38 -6.02 19.31
C LYS A 73 -12.03 -4.65 19.45
N GLN A 74 -11.35 -3.59 19.07
CA GLN A 74 -11.89 -2.23 19.13
C GLN A 74 -13.12 -2.04 18.21
N ALA A 75 -13.11 -2.63 17.02
CA ALA A 75 -14.27 -2.61 16.12
C ALA A 75 -15.48 -3.34 16.74
N GLN A 76 -15.25 -4.50 17.42
CA GLN A 76 -16.29 -5.24 18.13
C GLN A 76 -16.86 -4.44 19.31
N GLU A 77 -16.01 -3.81 20.12
CA GLU A 77 -16.42 -2.96 21.25
C GLU A 77 -17.29 -1.77 20.80
N LEU A 78 -17.04 -1.24 19.59
CA LEU A 78 -17.82 -0.18 18.95
C LEU A 78 -19.06 -0.70 18.20
N ASN A 79 -19.35 -1.99 18.25
CA ASN A 79 -20.46 -2.63 17.53
C ASN A 79 -20.39 -2.35 16.00
N VAL A 80 -19.21 -2.45 15.40
CA VAL A 80 -19.07 -2.49 13.94
C VAL A 80 -19.55 -3.85 13.44
N GLU A 81 -20.48 -3.86 12.49
CA GLU A 81 -20.90 -5.10 11.83
C GLU A 81 -19.79 -5.57 10.89
N ILE A 82 -19.33 -6.83 11.00
CA ILE A 82 -18.31 -7.42 10.14
C ILE A 82 -18.88 -8.69 9.49
N LYS A 83 -19.01 -8.68 8.17
CA LYS A 83 -19.35 -9.87 7.37
C LYS A 83 -18.10 -10.42 6.71
N THR A 84 -17.57 -11.51 7.26
CA THR A 84 -16.47 -12.29 6.69
C THR A 84 -16.95 -13.24 5.60
N SER A 85 -16.03 -13.88 4.86
CA SER A 85 -16.33 -14.75 3.73
C SER A 85 -17.30 -14.10 2.72
N THR A 86 -17.24 -12.75 2.60
CA THR A 86 -18.17 -11.95 1.81
C THR A 86 -17.40 -11.16 0.74
N MET A 87 -17.62 -11.54 -0.51
CA MET A 87 -16.95 -10.91 -1.66
C MET A 87 -17.80 -9.78 -2.22
N VAL A 88 -17.26 -8.60 -2.30
CA VAL A 88 -17.87 -7.48 -3.04
C VAL A 88 -17.62 -7.69 -4.53
N LEU A 89 -18.69 -7.63 -5.31
CA LEU A 89 -18.67 -7.86 -6.77
C LEU A 89 -18.68 -6.56 -7.57
N SER A 90 -19.44 -5.56 -7.11
CA SER A 90 -19.54 -4.26 -7.79
C SER A 90 -19.95 -3.16 -6.83
N LEU A 91 -19.64 -1.94 -7.25
CA LEU A 91 -20.05 -0.70 -6.61
C LEU A 91 -20.71 0.20 -7.68
N GLU A 92 -21.98 0.54 -7.45
CA GLU A 92 -22.71 1.49 -8.27
C GLU A 92 -22.83 2.82 -7.54
N LYS A 93 -22.32 3.89 -8.17
CA LYS A 93 -22.51 5.24 -7.66
C LYS A 93 -23.98 5.65 -7.78
N GLY A 94 -24.53 6.26 -6.75
CA GLY A 94 -25.91 6.70 -6.72
C GLY A 94 -26.07 8.00 -5.93
N SER A 95 -27.22 8.62 -6.06
CA SER A 95 -27.66 9.76 -5.24
C SER A 95 -29.10 9.52 -4.83
N PRO A 96 -29.48 9.55 -3.54
CA PRO A 96 -28.61 9.90 -2.40
C PRO A 96 -27.73 8.76 -1.91
N ASN A 97 -27.94 7.51 -2.32
CA ASN A 97 -27.23 6.34 -1.82
C ASN A 97 -26.48 5.61 -2.92
N HIS A 98 -25.32 5.08 -2.55
CA HIS A 98 -24.57 4.11 -3.36
C HIS A 98 -25.14 2.70 -3.17
N LYS A 99 -24.86 1.80 -4.14
CA LYS A 99 -25.23 0.37 -4.03
C LYS A 99 -23.97 -0.48 -4.10
N VAL A 100 -23.84 -1.37 -3.12
CA VAL A 100 -22.76 -2.36 -3.05
C VAL A 100 -23.36 -3.72 -3.29
N CYS A 101 -22.94 -4.41 -4.34
CA CYS A 101 -23.33 -5.80 -4.60
C CYS A 101 -22.27 -6.72 -4.00
N ALA A 102 -22.68 -7.63 -3.13
CA ALA A 102 -21.81 -8.58 -2.47
C ALA A 102 -22.43 -9.99 -2.44
N ILE A 103 -21.59 -11.00 -2.25
CA ILE A 103 -22.03 -12.40 -2.19
C ILE A 103 -21.30 -13.16 -1.09
N ASN A 104 -22.01 -14.00 -0.39
CA ASN A 104 -21.44 -15.01 0.50
C ASN A 104 -22.27 -16.31 0.46
N SER A 105 -21.82 -17.35 1.16
CA SER A 105 -22.49 -18.65 1.17
C SER A 105 -23.75 -18.70 2.04
N SER A 106 -23.89 -17.81 3.03
CA SER A 106 -25.02 -17.80 3.96
C SER A 106 -26.18 -16.92 3.47
N ASP A 107 -25.88 -15.72 2.99
CA ASP A 107 -26.88 -14.72 2.60
C ASP A 107 -27.14 -14.71 1.07
N GLY A 108 -26.31 -15.44 0.29
CA GLY A 108 -26.38 -15.42 -1.17
C GLY A 108 -25.95 -14.05 -1.74
N LEU A 109 -26.61 -13.63 -2.82
CA LEU A 109 -26.36 -12.34 -3.46
C LEU A 109 -27.11 -11.21 -2.71
N MET A 110 -26.38 -10.22 -2.26
CA MET A 110 -26.89 -9.06 -1.53
C MET A 110 -26.70 -7.78 -2.32
N ILE A 111 -27.71 -6.92 -2.33
CA ILE A 111 -27.61 -5.54 -2.81
C ILE A 111 -27.82 -4.64 -1.59
N LEU A 112 -26.77 -3.98 -1.17
CA LEU A 112 -26.73 -3.15 0.04
C LEU A 112 -26.70 -1.68 -0.34
N GLU A 113 -27.52 -0.86 0.30
CA GLU A 113 -27.53 0.59 0.10
C GLU A 113 -26.75 1.29 1.22
N THR A 114 -25.98 2.30 0.86
CA THR A 114 -25.15 3.07 1.81
C THR A 114 -25.00 4.52 1.39
N LYS A 115 -24.89 5.41 2.37
CA LYS A 115 -24.61 6.84 2.12
C LYS A 115 -23.17 7.07 1.67
N THR A 116 -22.21 6.32 2.25
CA THR A 116 -20.78 6.42 1.95
C THR A 116 -20.13 5.05 1.81
N VAL A 117 -19.00 5.00 1.08
CA VAL A 117 -18.20 3.80 0.90
C VAL A 117 -16.73 4.13 1.22
N ALA A 118 -16.04 3.24 1.95
CA ALA A 118 -14.58 3.29 2.09
C ALA A 118 -13.94 2.09 1.38
N LEU A 119 -13.11 2.37 0.39
CA LEU A 119 -12.38 1.37 -0.39
C LEU A 119 -11.04 1.08 0.31
N ALA A 120 -10.94 -0.10 0.93
CA ALA A 120 -9.78 -0.55 1.71
C ALA A 120 -9.30 -1.94 1.27
N MET A 121 -9.36 -2.21 -0.03
CA MET A 121 -9.13 -3.53 -0.62
C MET A 121 -7.66 -3.97 -0.62
N GLY A 122 -6.74 -3.05 -0.30
CA GLY A 122 -5.32 -3.32 -0.25
C GLY A 122 -4.68 -3.47 -1.63
N CYS A 123 -3.73 -4.38 -1.72
CA CYS A 123 -2.95 -4.63 -2.93
C CYS A 123 -2.66 -6.12 -3.12
N ARG A 124 -2.27 -6.52 -4.34
CA ARG A 124 -1.76 -7.84 -4.69
C ARG A 124 -0.33 -7.75 -5.19
N GLU A 125 0.38 -8.86 -5.12
CA GLU A 125 1.75 -8.97 -5.62
C GLU A 125 1.80 -9.10 -7.15
N ARG A 126 2.85 -8.57 -7.75
CA ARG A 126 3.17 -8.83 -9.15
C ARG A 126 3.49 -10.30 -9.36
N THR A 127 2.76 -10.92 -10.28
CA THR A 127 2.97 -12.31 -10.65
C THR A 127 4.09 -12.47 -11.69
N ARG A 128 4.55 -13.70 -11.90
CA ARG A 128 5.49 -14.04 -12.98
C ARG A 128 5.00 -13.57 -14.35
N GLY A 129 3.68 -13.66 -14.61
CA GLY A 129 3.10 -13.24 -15.89
C GLY A 129 3.35 -11.75 -16.19
N ALA A 130 3.33 -10.91 -15.18
CA ALA A 130 3.63 -9.49 -15.32
C ALA A 130 5.11 -9.18 -15.56
N LEU A 131 6.03 -10.10 -15.18
CA LEU A 131 7.47 -9.92 -15.35
C LEU A 131 7.99 -10.47 -16.69
N VAL A 132 7.19 -11.30 -17.38
CA VAL A 132 7.55 -11.92 -18.65
C VAL A 132 8.90 -12.64 -18.61
N ILE A 133 9.24 -13.32 -17.49
CA ILE A 133 10.51 -14.05 -17.36
C ILE A 133 10.49 -15.24 -18.31
N PRO A 134 11.50 -15.38 -19.19
CA PRO A 134 11.62 -16.52 -20.13
C PRO A 134 11.74 -17.87 -19.43
N GLY A 135 11.46 -18.93 -20.17
CA GLY A 135 11.58 -20.32 -19.71
C GLY A 135 10.24 -21.03 -19.57
N THR A 136 10.30 -22.23 -19.03
CA THR A 136 9.13 -23.10 -18.80
C THR A 136 8.26 -22.58 -17.66
N ARG A 137 7.08 -23.15 -17.47
CA ARG A 137 6.14 -22.79 -16.38
C ARG A 137 5.94 -23.96 -15.42
N PRO A 138 6.98 -24.41 -14.72
CA PRO A 138 6.89 -25.50 -13.76
C PRO A 138 6.22 -25.05 -12.46
N ALA A 139 5.84 -25.99 -11.59
CA ALA A 139 5.53 -25.71 -10.19
C ALA A 139 6.77 -25.19 -9.46
N GLY A 140 6.58 -24.55 -8.29
CA GLY A 140 7.66 -24.01 -7.46
C GLY A 140 7.95 -22.52 -7.68
N ILE A 141 7.08 -21.80 -8.40
CA ILE A 141 7.19 -20.33 -8.56
C ILE A 141 6.04 -19.70 -7.78
N PHE A 142 6.36 -18.90 -6.77
CA PHE A 142 5.39 -18.26 -5.91
C PHE A 142 5.71 -16.77 -5.78
N THR A 143 4.71 -15.96 -5.48
CA THR A 143 4.95 -14.64 -4.91
C THR A 143 5.38 -14.78 -3.45
N ALA A 144 6.15 -13.83 -2.93
CA ALA A 144 6.67 -13.91 -1.57
C ALA A 144 5.56 -13.96 -0.51
N GLY A 145 4.47 -13.19 -0.69
CA GLY A 145 3.31 -13.21 0.20
C GLY A 145 2.50 -14.50 0.12
N SER A 146 2.39 -15.13 -1.06
CA SER A 146 1.77 -16.46 -1.16
C SER A 146 2.59 -17.51 -0.43
N ALA A 147 3.92 -17.47 -0.55
CA ALA A 147 4.80 -18.35 0.20
C ALA A 147 4.72 -18.07 1.71
N GLN A 148 4.56 -16.81 2.11
CA GLN A 148 4.37 -16.43 3.51
C GLN A 148 3.08 -17.04 4.08
N ARG A 149 1.99 -17.01 3.33
CA ARG A 149 0.73 -17.67 3.73
C ARG A 149 0.92 -19.17 3.90
N PHE A 150 1.54 -19.85 2.93
CA PHE A 150 1.81 -21.30 3.03
C PHE A 150 2.58 -21.65 4.30
N VAL A 151 3.63 -20.91 4.61
CA VAL A 151 4.47 -21.21 5.79
C VAL A 151 3.77 -20.83 7.08
N ASN A 152 3.21 -19.61 7.15
CA ASN A 152 2.77 -19.04 8.42
C ASN A 152 1.33 -19.38 8.80
N ILE A 153 0.46 -19.68 7.81
CA ILE A 153 -0.96 -20.00 8.05
C ILE A 153 -1.24 -21.47 7.79
N ASP A 154 -0.77 -21.99 6.65
CA ASP A 154 -1.15 -23.32 6.18
C ASP A 154 -0.16 -24.41 6.63
N GLY A 155 1.03 -24.04 7.15
CA GLY A 155 2.05 -24.97 7.66
C GLY A 155 2.81 -25.74 6.58
N PHE A 156 2.86 -25.25 5.33
CA PHE A 156 3.54 -25.88 4.22
C PHE A 156 4.83 -25.18 3.82
N LEU A 157 5.94 -25.91 3.72
CA LEU A 157 7.18 -25.40 3.17
C LEU A 157 7.12 -25.45 1.64
N PRO A 158 7.22 -24.31 0.91
CA PRO A 158 7.07 -24.28 -0.56
C PRO A 158 8.21 -24.97 -1.31
N GLY A 159 9.36 -25.12 -0.68
CA GLY A 159 10.52 -25.84 -1.23
C GLY A 159 11.74 -25.81 -0.31
N LYS A 160 12.83 -26.45 -0.73
CA LYS A 160 14.05 -26.65 0.08
C LYS A 160 15.23 -25.79 -0.38
N LYS A 161 15.34 -25.52 -1.69
CA LYS A 161 16.39 -24.66 -2.27
C LYS A 161 15.73 -23.48 -2.96
N VAL A 162 15.88 -22.28 -2.40
CA VAL A 162 15.10 -21.13 -2.78
C VAL A 162 15.97 -20.02 -3.37
N VAL A 163 15.52 -19.46 -4.49
CA VAL A 163 16.03 -18.18 -5.03
C VAL A 163 14.92 -17.14 -4.93
N ILE A 164 15.26 -15.95 -4.45
CA ILE A 164 14.32 -14.85 -4.29
C ILE A 164 14.66 -13.73 -5.28
N LEU A 165 13.69 -13.31 -6.09
CA LEU A 165 13.80 -12.17 -6.98
C LEU A 165 13.15 -10.95 -6.35
N GLY A 166 13.95 -9.92 -6.10
CA GLY A 166 13.55 -8.69 -5.43
C GLY A 166 13.94 -8.66 -3.96
N SER A 167 14.50 -7.54 -3.52
CA SER A 167 14.96 -7.28 -2.15
C SER A 167 14.03 -6.34 -1.37
N GLY A 168 12.75 -6.31 -1.72
CA GLY A 168 11.73 -5.65 -0.91
C GLY A 168 11.52 -6.37 0.44
N ASP A 169 10.91 -5.70 1.40
CA ASP A 169 10.77 -6.20 2.78
C ASP A 169 10.18 -7.60 2.88
N ILE A 170 9.13 -7.90 2.10
CA ILE A 170 8.51 -9.24 2.10
C ILE A 170 9.52 -10.30 1.66
N GLY A 171 10.31 -10.02 0.62
CA GLY A 171 11.37 -10.93 0.14
C GLY A 171 12.45 -11.17 1.19
N LEU A 172 12.90 -10.13 1.87
CA LEU A 172 13.89 -10.21 2.95
C LEU A 172 13.37 -11.01 4.15
N ILE A 173 12.16 -10.71 4.58
CA ILE A 173 11.49 -11.40 5.69
C ILE A 173 11.31 -12.89 5.37
N MET A 174 10.90 -13.22 4.13
CA MET A 174 10.75 -14.60 3.69
C MET A 174 12.09 -15.31 3.54
N ALA A 175 13.16 -14.62 3.16
CA ALA A 175 14.51 -15.21 3.16
C ALA A 175 14.88 -15.73 4.56
N ARG A 176 14.73 -14.88 5.58
CA ARG A 176 14.94 -15.29 6.99
C ARG A 176 13.97 -16.40 7.41
N ARG A 177 12.66 -16.23 7.11
CA ARG A 177 11.63 -17.18 7.55
C ARG A 177 11.87 -18.58 7.01
N LEU A 178 12.14 -18.71 5.71
CA LEU A 178 12.40 -20.00 5.07
C LEU A 178 13.69 -20.65 5.62
N THR A 179 14.72 -19.86 5.90
CA THR A 179 15.95 -20.37 6.52
C THR A 179 15.68 -20.93 7.91
N LEU A 180 14.84 -20.27 8.72
CA LEU A 180 14.43 -20.76 10.05
C LEU A 180 13.60 -22.05 9.98
N GLU A 181 12.86 -22.27 8.87
CA GLU A 181 12.11 -23.50 8.60
C GLU A 181 12.96 -24.60 7.95
N GLY A 182 14.27 -24.40 7.82
CA GLY A 182 15.21 -25.38 7.31
C GLY A 182 15.38 -25.42 5.78
N ALA A 183 14.86 -24.44 5.06
CA ALA A 183 15.18 -24.28 3.63
C ALA A 183 16.50 -23.55 3.45
N GLU A 184 17.22 -23.85 2.36
CA GLU A 184 18.43 -23.16 1.96
C GLU A 184 18.07 -22.03 0.99
N VAL A 185 18.21 -20.78 1.44
CA VAL A 185 18.07 -19.63 0.54
C VAL A 185 19.39 -19.38 -0.16
N LYS A 186 19.47 -19.78 -1.44
CA LYS A 186 20.68 -19.73 -2.27
C LYS A 186 21.10 -18.30 -2.61
N LEU A 187 20.10 -17.43 -2.88
CA LEU A 187 20.35 -16.09 -3.39
C LEU A 187 19.11 -15.22 -3.25
N VAL A 188 19.30 -13.97 -2.87
CA VAL A 188 18.40 -12.86 -3.15
C VAL A 188 19.02 -12.03 -4.27
N CYS A 189 18.30 -11.81 -5.39
CA CYS A 189 18.77 -10.95 -6.47
C CYS A 189 17.86 -9.73 -6.62
N GLU A 190 18.49 -8.59 -6.89
CA GLU A 190 17.82 -7.28 -7.00
C GLU A 190 18.28 -6.60 -8.30
N ILE A 191 17.31 -6.17 -9.11
CA ILE A 191 17.57 -5.51 -10.39
C ILE A 191 18.18 -4.11 -10.22
N MET A 192 17.88 -3.46 -9.09
CA MET A 192 18.44 -2.16 -8.76
C MET A 192 19.85 -2.30 -8.19
N ASN A 193 20.61 -1.20 -8.22
CA ASN A 193 21.93 -1.11 -7.59
C ASN A 193 21.88 -0.87 -6.06
N TYR A 194 20.69 -0.90 -5.49
CA TYR A 194 20.40 -0.80 -4.05
C TYR A 194 19.25 -1.73 -3.66
N SER A 195 19.19 -2.12 -2.38
CA SER A 195 18.05 -2.86 -1.84
C SER A 195 16.84 -1.95 -1.64
N ALA A 196 15.66 -2.43 -2.02
CA ALA A 196 14.39 -1.73 -1.81
C ALA A 196 13.84 -1.87 -0.38
N GLY A 197 14.32 -2.84 0.40
CA GLY A 197 13.88 -3.08 1.77
C GLY A 197 14.52 -2.15 2.79
N LEU A 198 13.90 -2.07 3.97
CA LEU A 198 14.39 -1.29 5.10
C LEU A 198 15.77 -1.79 5.57
N ALA A 199 16.64 -0.87 5.99
CA ALA A 199 18.00 -1.21 6.47
C ALA A 199 17.99 -2.22 7.63
N ARG A 200 16.98 -2.14 8.51
CA ARG A 200 16.77 -3.10 9.58
C ARG A 200 16.58 -4.53 9.05
N ASN A 201 15.73 -4.67 8.04
CA ASN A 201 15.42 -5.97 7.43
C ASN A 201 16.61 -6.54 6.66
N MET A 202 17.42 -5.70 6.03
CA MET A 202 18.71 -6.12 5.43
C MET A 202 19.60 -6.79 6.46
N THR A 203 19.78 -6.17 7.63
CA THR A 203 20.62 -6.71 8.70
C THR A 203 20.02 -7.98 9.29
N GLN A 204 18.76 -7.92 9.72
CA GLN A 204 18.11 -9.00 10.47
C GLN A 204 17.73 -10.21 9.61
N CYS A 205 17.50 -10.02 8.31
CA CYS A 205 17.01 -11.08 7.45
C CYS A 205 18.06 -11.66 6.49
N LEU A 206 19.09 -10.91 6.11
CA LEU A 206 20.16 -11.41 5.23
C LEU A 206 21.50 -11.54 5.94
N TYR A 207 22.04 -10.45 6.49
CA TYR A 207 23.40 -10.46 7.03
C TYR A 207 23.55 -11.40 8.22
N ASN A 208 22.59 -11.41 9.13
CA ASN A 208 22.61 -12.31 10.29
C ASN A 208 22.46 -13.81 9.93
N PHE A 209 22.01 -14.11 8.72
CA PHE A 209 21.82 -15.48 8.20
C PHE A 209 22.82 -15.82 7.11
N ASN A 210 23.76 -14.94 6.78
CA ASN A 210 24.74 -15.10 5.69
C ASN A 210 24.09 -15.43 4.32
N ILE A 211 22.89 -14.88 4.05
CA ILE A 211 22.17 -15.06 2.80
C ILE A 211 22.76 -14.12 1.75
N PRO A 212 23.23 -14.65 0.58
CA PRO A 212 23.84 -13.80 -0.45
C PRO A 212 22.84 -12.85 -1.08
N LEU A 213 23.24 -11.60 -1.28
CA LEU A 213 22.52 -10.58 -2.06
C LEU A 213 23.34 -10.18 -3.28
N LYS A 214 22.77 -10.28 -4.48
CA LYS A 214 23.33 -9.76 -5.72
C LYS A 214 22.49 -8.59 -6.22
N LEU A 215 23.04 -7.38 -6.14
CA LEU A 215 22.46 -6.16 -6.73
C LEU A 215 22.75 -6.09 -8.22
N SER A 216 22.02 -5.23 -8.94
CA SER A 216 22.11 -5.11 -10.41
C SER A 216 22.04 -6.47 -11.10
N THR A 217 21.17 -7.37 -10.59
CA THR A 217 21.08 -8.77 -11.04
C THR A 217 19.62 -9.20 -11.13
N THR A 218 19.25 -9.91 -12.19
CA THR A 218 17.89 -10.41 -12.38
C THR A 218 17.86 -11.85 -12.87
N ILE A 219 16.72 -12.53 -12.72
CA ILE A 219 16.48 -13.84 -13.32
C ILE A 219 16.13 -13.65 -14.79
N ILE A 220 16.91 -14.25 -15.70
CA ILE A 220 16.70 -14.18 -17.13
C ILE A 220 16.07 -15.44 -17.72
N GLN A 221 16.11 -16.56 -16.98
CA GLN A 221 15.50 -17.82 -17.42
C GLN A 221 15.15 -18.71 -16.22
N ILE A 222 14.02 -19.40 -16.31
CA ILE A 222 13.57 -20.42 -15.36
C ILE A 222 13.64 -21.79 -16.04
N HIS A 223 14.23 -22.76 -15.34
CA HIS A 223 14.43 -24.14 -15.82
C HIS A 223 13.55 -25.12 -15.04
N GLY A 224 13.21 -26.23 -15.67
CA GLY A 224 12.42 -27.33 -15.14
C GLY A 224 11.18 -27.60 -15.98
N LYS A 225 10.57 -28.74 -15.82
CA LYS A 225 9.36 -29.17 -16.55
C LYS A 225 8.17 -29.30 -15.61
N GLU A 226 8.23 -30.20 -14.66
CA GLU A 226 7.18 -30.40 -13.64
C GLU A 226 7.36 -29.43 -12.49
N ARG A 227 8.59 -29.29 -12.02
CA ARG A 227 8.99 -28.34 -10.97
C ARG A 227 10.24 -27.58 -11.40
N VAL A 228 10.49 -26.42 -10.80
CA VAL A 228 11.73 -25.67 -10.96
C VAL A 228 12.92 -26.55 -10.60
N THR A 229 13.93 -26.58 -11.46
CA THR A 229 15.23 -27.25 -11.22
C THR A 229 16.37 -26.25 -11.08
N GLY A 230 16.13 -25.00 -11.46
CA GLY A 230 17.09 -23.91 -11.33
C GLY A 230 16.65 -22.66 -12.07
N VAL A 231 17.44 -21.62 -11.92
CA VAL A 231 17.30 -20.35 -12.65
C VAL A 231 18.64 -19.93 -13.22
N THR A 232 18.61 -19.20 -14.34
CA THR A 232 19.78 -18.45 -14.81
C THR A 232 19.59 -17.00 -14.42
N VAL A 233 20.55 -16.44 -13.69
CA VAL A 233 20.63 -15.01 -13.35
C VAL A 233 21.68 -14.33 -14.20
N ALA A 234 21.54 -13.01 -14.43
CA ALA A 234 22.54 -12.20 -15.10
C ALA A 234 22.61 -10.80 -14.48
N LYS A 235 23.78 -10.17 -14.56
CA LYS A 235 23.91 -8.75 -14.25
C LYS A 235 23.14 -7.90 -15.25
N VAL A 236 22.70 -6.72 -14.83
CA VAL A 236 22.01 -5.77 -15.70
C VAL A 236 22.79 -4.45 -15.80
N ASP A 237 22.65 -3.81 -16.96
CA ASP A 237 23.19 -2.46 -17.22
C ASP A 237 22.35 -1.35 -16.57
N GLY A 238 22.75 -0.10 -16.73
CA GLY A 238 22.02 1.08 -16.23
C GLY A 238 20.61 1.26 -16.83
N ARG A 239 20.27 0.54 -17.91
CA ARG A 239 18.93 0.46 -18.50
C ARG A 239 18.16 -0.80 -18.07
N ARG A 240 18.69 -1.53 -17.09
CA ARG A 240 18.16 -2.79 -16.56
C ARG A 240 18.06 -3.91 -17.59
N LYS A 241 18.93 -3.90 -18.63
CA LYS A 241 19.01 -4.96 -19.62
C LYS A 241 20.10 -5.95 -19.21
N PRO A 242 19.87 -7.28 -19.34
CA PRO A 242 20.86 -8.29 -19.04
C PRO A 242 22.15 -8.08 -19.87
N ILE A 243 23.30 -8.20 -19.22
CA ILE A 243 24.63 -8.09 -19.83
C ILE A 243 25.06 -9.48 -20.26
N PRO A 244 25.27 -9.73 -21.58
CA PRO A 244 25.74 -11.03 -22.08
C PRO A 244 27.10 -11.40 -21.49
N GLY A 245 27.31 -12.72 -21.21
CA GLY A 245 28.52 -13.23 -20.61
C GLY A 245 28.59 -13.12 -19.08
N THR A 246 27.51 -12.68 -18.44
CA THR A 246 27.40 -12.61 -16.97
C THR A 246 26.41 -13.63 -16.41
N GLU A 247 25.97 -14.56 -17.24
CA GLU A 247 24.99 -15.57 -16.91
C GLU A 247 25.56 -16.56 -15.88
N GLU A 248 24.77 -16.87 -14.86
CA GLU A 248 25.10 -17.83 -13.81
C GLU A 248 23.88 -18.72 -13.55
N TYR A 249 24.07 -20.03 -13.61
CA TYR A 249 23.04 -21.00 -13.26
C TYR A 249 23.03 -21.25 -11.76
N ILE A 250 21.86 -21.13 -11.14
CA ILE A 250 21.64 -21.41 -9.72
C ILE A 250 20.65 -22.57 -9.61
N GLU A 251 21.09 -23.70 -9.06
CA GLU A 251 20.21 -24.82 -8.75
C GLU A 251 19.25 -24.46 -7.64
N CYS A 252 17.95 -24.59 -7.89
CA CYS A 252 16.88 -24.37 -6.89
C CYS A 252 15.63 -25.15 -7.28
N ASP A 253 14.78 -25.44 -6.30
CA ASP A 253 13.46 -26.06 -6.52
C ASP A 253 12.31 -25.06 -6.34
N THR A 254 12.62 -23.84 -5.93
CA THR A 254 11.64 -22.80 -5.65
C THR A 254 12.17 -21.41 -5.98
N VAL A 255 11.30 -20.60 -6.60
CA VAL A 255 11.54 -19.19 -6.89
C VAL A 255 10.47 -18.36 -6.19
N LEU A 256 10.89 -17.39 -5.35
CA LEU A 256 9.99 -16.39 -4.79
C LEU A 256 10.13 -15.08 -5.54
N LEU A 257 8.99 -14.45 -5.82
CA LEU A 257 8.91 -13.16 -6.49
C LEU A 257 8.49 -12.09 -5.47
N SER A 258 9.39 -11.15 -5.18
CA SER A 258 9.16 -9.98 -4.31
C SER A 258 9.41 -8.70 -5.10
N VAL A 259 8.64 -8.51 -6.18
CA VAL A 259 8.92 -7.55 -7.25
C VAL A 259 7.91 -6.39 -7.31
N GLY A 260 7.34 -6.07 -6.18
CA GLY A 260 6.41 -4.98 -5.99
C GLY A 260 4.95 -5.41 -5.97
N LEU A 261 4.13 -4.46 -5.56
CA LEU A 261 2.70 -4.61 -5.30
C LEU A 261 1.89 -3.81 -6.32
N ILE A 262 0.65 -4.23 -6.53
CA ILE A 262 -0.34 -3.57 -7.40
C ILE A 262 -1.59 -3.33 -6.56
N PRO A 263 -2.04 -2.08 -6.38
CA PRO A 263 -3.31 -1.78 -5.72
C PRO A 263 -4.49 -2.53 -6.36
N GLU A 264 -5.39 -3.06 -5.52
CA GLU A 264 -6.59 -3.79 -5.95
C GLU A 264 -7.71 -2.78 -6.23
N ASN A 265 -7.96 -2.48 -7.50
CA ASN A 265 -8.85 -1.38 -7.89
C ASN A 265 -9.85 -1.70 -8.99
N GLU A 266 -10.13 -2.97 -9.25
CA GLU A 266 -11.12 -3.38 -10.24
C GLU A 266 -12.50 -2.76 -9.95
N ILE A 267 -12.94 -2.78 -8.68
CA ILE A 267 -14.20 -2.18 -8.24
C ILE A 267 -14.17 -0.65 -8.39
N SER A 268 -13.03 -0.03 -8.06
CA SER A 268 -12.85 1.43 -8.23
C SER A 268 -13.01 1.85 -9.68
N ILE A 269 -12.39 1.10 -10.60
CA ILE A 269 -12.46 1.34 -12.05
C ILE A 269 -13.90 1.14 -12.56
N GLN A 270 -14.58 0.06 -12.15
CA GLN A 270 -15.97 -0.19 -12.53
C GLN A 270 -16.92 0.89 -12.04
N ALA A 271 -16.69 1.46 -10.86
CA ALA A 271 -17.47 2.58 -10.33
C ALA A 271 -17.17 3.91 -11.03
N GLY A 272 -16.24 3.95 -11.99
CA GLY A 272 -15.87 5.16 -12.73
C GLY A 272 -15.08 6.17 -11.88
N ILE A 273 -14.35 5.69 -10.87
CA ILE A 273 -13.44 6.50 -10.06
C ILE A 273 -12.20 6.84 -10.89
N GLN A 274 -11.75 8.10 -10.83
CA GLN A 274 -10.53 8.53 -11.50
C GLN A 274 -9.31 7.90 -10.82
N MET A 275 -8.46 7.26 -11.62
CA MET A 275 -7.26 6.58 -11.15
C MET A 275 -6.02 7.42 -11.42
N ASP A 276 -5.06 7.38 -10.51
CA ASP A 276 -3.71 7.91 -10.72
C ASP A 276 -2.85 6.90 -11.48
N SER A 277 -2.20 7.36 -12.54
CA SER A 277 -1.44 6.49 -13.45
C SER A 277 -0.13 5.96 -12.85
N ILE A 278 0.41 6.60 -11.82
CA ILE A 278 1.70 6.25 -11.22
C ILE A 278 1.49 5.31 -10.04
N THR A 279 0.56 5.65 -9.13
CA THR A 279 0.24 4.80 -7.98
C THR A 279 -0.63 3.62 -8.38
N SER A 280 -1.40 3.73 -9.47
CA SER A 280 -2.46 2.80 -9.87
C SER A 280 -3.61 2.70 -8.84
N GLY A 281 -3.69 3.67 -7.94
CA GLY A 281 -4.77 3.84 -6.97
C GLY A 281 -5.76 4.93 -7.37
N PRO A 282 -6.88 5.08 -6.66
CA PRO A 282 -7.78 6.21 -6.81
C PRO A 282 -7.07 7.54 -6.60
N SER A 283 -7.37 8.53 -7.46
CA SER A 283 -7.01 9.92 -7.18
C SER A 283 -7.89 10.43 -6.04
N VAL A 284 -7.28 10.91 -4.98
CA VAL A 284 -7.96 11.37 -3.76
C VAL A 284 -7.60 12.82 -3.44
N ASN A 285 -8.50 13.49 -2.69
CA ASN A 285 -8.25 14.79 -2.11
C ASN A 285 -7.64 14.68 -0.68
N GLN A 286 -7.43 15.81 -0.02
CA GLN A 286 -6.88 15.88 1.35
C GLN A 286 -7.76 15.22 2.44
N LEU A 287 -8.95 14.77 2.09
CA LEU A 287 -9.90 14.08 2.97
C LEU A 287 -10.03 12.60 2.62
N MET A 288 -9.15 12.10 1.76
CA MET A 288 -9.19 10.74 1.19
C MET A 288 -10.47 10.45 0.39
N GLU A 289 -11.23 11.48 -0.01
CA GLU A 289 -12.38 11.34 -0.89
C GLU A 289 -11.92 11.21 -2.34
N THR A 290 -12.53 10.30 -3.08
CA THR A 290 -12.22 10.03 -4.49
C THR A 290 -12.88 11.05 -5.42
N SER A 291 -12.77 10.85 -6.73
CA SER A 291 -13.50 11.65 -7.73
C SER A 291 -15.02 11.48 -7.69
N VAL A 292 -15.54 10.50 -6.94
CA VAL A 292 -16.98 10.25 -6.76
C VAL A 292 -17.36 10.66 -5.34
N PRO A 293 -18.26 11.65 -5.16
CA PRO A 293 -18.68 12.12 -3.85
C PRO A 293 -19.20 10.99 -2.96
N GLY A 294 -18.83 11.01 -1.68
CA GLY A 294 -19.20 9.99 -0.69
C GLY A 294 -18.44 8.67 -0.82
N ILE A 295 -17.52 8.54 -1.77
CA ILE A 295 -16.64 7.37 -1.87
C ILE A 295 -15.22 7.76 -1.47
N PHE A 296 -14.72 7.14 -0.41
CA PHE A 296 -13.39 7.33 0.14
C PHE A 296 -12.50 6.15 -0.19
N ALA A 297 -11.19 6.35 -0.23
CA ALA A 297 -10.24 5.26 -0.40
C ALA A 297 -9.06 5.44 0.56
N CYS A 298 -8.52 4.34 1.10
CA CYS A 298 -7.42 4.39 2.05
C CYS A 298 -6.54 3.15 2.01
N GLY A 299 -5.32 3.28 2.55
CA GLY A 299 -4.33 2.22 2.62
C GLY A 299 -3.76 1.83 1.26
N ASN A 300 -3.32 0.58 1.14
CA ASN A 300 -2.61 0.11 -0.05
C ASN A 300 -3.46 0.06 -1.33
N SER A 301 -4.75 0.32 -1.27
CA SER A 301 -5.59 0.54 -2.46
C SER A 301 -5.35 1.90 -3.11
N VAL A 302 -4.89 2.92 -2.36
CA VAL A 302 -4.55 4.26 -2.87
C VAL A 302 -3.09 4.29 -3.34
N HIS A 303 -2.19 3.92 -2.47
CA HIS A 303 -0.76 3.76 -2.74
C HIS A 303 -0.13 2.80 -1.74
N VAL A 304 0.98 2.16 -2.11
CA VAL A 304 1.62 1.18 -1.24
C VAL A 304 2.39 1.86 -0.12
N HIS A 305 2.07 1.54 1.13
CA HIS A 305 2.77 2.00 2.34
C HIS A 305 3.87 1.02 2.77
N ASP A 306 4.87 1.55 3.48
CA ASP A 306 5.96 0.74 4.06
C ASP A 306 5.62 0.25 5.48
N LEU A 307 4.84 1.04 6.22
CA LEU A 307 4.45 0.79 7.60
C LEU A 307 2.93 0.80 7.74
N VAL A 308 2.41 -0.19 8.45
CA VAL A 308 0.96 -0.28 8.74
C VAL A 308 0.47 0.88 9.61
N ASP A 309 1.34 1.46 10.43
CA ASP A 309 1.00 2.62 11.27
C ASP A 309 0.52 3.80 10.42
N TYR A 310 1.18 4.07 9.29
CA TYR A 310 0.74 5.11 8.34
C TYR A 310 -0.54 4.73 7.58
N VAL A 311 -0.73 3.45 7.27
CA VAL A 311 -2.02 2.94 6.75
C VAL A 311 -3.14 3.26 7.72
N THR A 312 -2.90 3.04 9.01
CA THR A 312 -3.88 3.31 10.06
C THR A 312 -4.20 4.80 10.16
N GLU A 313 -3.19 5.68 10.21
CA GLU A 313 -3.38 7.14 10.30
C GLU A 313 -4.21 7.66 9.11
N GLU A 314 -3.85 7.28 7.89
CA GLU A 314 -4.59 7.64 6.67
C GLU A 314 -6.03 7.13 6.71
N SER A 315 -6.23 5.91 7.18
CA SER A 315 -7.56 5.30 7.21
C SER A 315 -8.46 5.87 8.32
N LEU A 316 -7.90 6.27 9.45
CA LEU A 316 -8.61 7.02 10.49
C LEU A 316 -9.14 8.34 9.93
N LEU A 317 -8.34 9.04 9.13
CA LEU A 317 -8.75 10.25 8.42
C LEU A 317 -9.92 9.97 7.47
N ALA A 318 -9.81 8.93 6.63
CA ALA A 318 -10.88 8.55 5.70
C ALA A 318 -12.20 8.24 6.43
N GLY A 319 -12.14 7.50 7.53
CA GLY A 319 -13.32 7.17 8.35
C GLY A 319 -13.97 8.40 8.98
N LYS A 320 -13.16 9.32 9.54
CA LYS A 320 -13.65 10.62 10.07
C LYS A 320 -14.32 11.42 8.96
N CYS A 321 -13.68 11.56 7.80
CA CYS A 321 -14.23 12.35 6.70
C CYS A 321 -15.51 11.73 6.12
N ALA A 322 -15.64 10.40 6.09
CA ALA A 322 -16.88 9.72 5.75
C ALA A 322 -18.01 10.05 6.75
N ALA A 323 -17.69 10.11 8.04
CA ALA A 323 -18.67 10.51 9.07
C ALA A 323 -19.10 11.97 8.91
N ASP A 324 -18.16 12.86 8.66
CA ASP A 324 -18.45 14.28 8.43
C ASP A 324 -19.31 14.48 7.18
N TYR A 325 -19.07 13.70 6.11
CA TYR A 325 -19.89 13.69 4.89
C TYR A 325 -21.35 13.32 5.18
N VAL A 326 -21.58 12.24 5.94
CA VAL A 326 -22.94 11.79 6.30
C VAL A 326 -23.67 12.82 7.16
N LYS A 327 -22.99 13.46 8.12
CA LYS A 327 -23.59 14.45 9.02
C LYS A 327 -23.97 15.75 8.33
N SER A 328 -23.19 16.17 7.34
CA SER A 328 -23.46 17.40 6.60
C SER A 328 -24.62 17.29 5.60
N ASN A 329 -25.22 16.10 5.43
CA ASN A 329 -26.27 15.76 4.46
C ASN A 329 -25.94 16.08 2.98
N SER A 330 -24.81 16.61 2.69
CA SER A 330 -24.15 16.80 1.41
C SER A 330 -22.97 17.75 1.61
N ARG A 331 -21.84 17.48 1.03
CA ARG A 331 -20.76 18.43 0.98
C ARG A 331 -21.04 19.41 -0.17
N GLU A 332 -20.94 20.70 0.11
CA GLU A 332 -20.88 21.67 -0.98
C GLU A 332 -19.73 21.30 -1.91
N ALA A 333 -20.00 21.31 -3.20
CA ALA A 333 -18.96 21.07 -4.18
C ALA A 333 -17.82 22.08 -3.94
N PRO A 334 -16.53 21.63 -3.97
CA PRO A 334 -15.43 22.56 -3.79
C PRO A 334 -15.49 23.66 -4.85
N SER A 335 -15.21 24.90 -4.44
CA SER A 335 -15.22 26.04 -5.37
C SER A 335 -14.14 25.90 -6.46
N GLU A 336 -13.06 25.20 -6.11
CA GLU A 336 -11.90 24.96 -6.98
C GLU A 336 -11.13 23.71 -6.52
N LYS A 337 -10.40 23.05 -7.45
CA LYS A 337 -9.48 21.96 -7.15
C LYS A 337 -8.07 22.38 -7.52
N LEU A 338 -7.18 22.38 -6.53
CA LEU A 338 -5.75 22.63 -6.76
C LEU A 338 -5.02 21.30 -6.94
N SER A 339 -4.36 21.12 -8.07
CA SER A 339 -3.54 19.90 -8.29
C SER A 339 -2.31 19.88 -7.36
N VAL A 340 -1.96 18.69 -6.89
CA VAL A 340 -0.70 18.41 -6.18
C VAL A 340 0.16 17.55 -7.09
N THR A 341 1.27 18.09 -7.55
CA THR A 341 2.10 17.47 -8.58
C THR A 341 3.51 17.16 -8.07
N PRO A 342 4.09 16.03 -8.50
CA PRO A 342 5.49 15.76 -8.25
C PRO A 342 6.37 16.69 -9.09
N GLY A 343 7.33 17.35 -8.43
CA GLY A 343 8.38 18.14 -9.05
C GLY A 343 9.68 17.35 -9.18
N ASN A 344 10.81 18.07 -9.09
CA ASN A 344 12.13 17.47 -9.24
C ASN A 344 12.36 16.32 -8.24
N ARG A 345 12.80 15.14 -8.72
CA ARG A 345 13.21 13.96 -7.94
C ARG A 345 12.09 13.34 -7.11
N VAL A 346 10.85 13.75 -7.31
CA VAL A 346 9.65 13.16 -6.69
C VAL A 346 8.94 12.29 -7.71
N ARG A 347 8.57 11.08 -7.33
CA ARG A 347 7.92 10.11 -8.22
C ARG A 347 6.42 10.33 -8.32
N TYR A 348 5.75 10.58 -7.20
CA TYR A 348 4.32 10.85 -7.08
C TYR A 348 4.02 11.52 -5.74
N THR A 349 2.83 12.09 -5.64
CA THR A 349 2.28 12.70 -4.43
C THR A 349 0.90 12.16 -4.13
N VAL A 350 0.53 12.07 -2.85
CA VAL A 350 -0.82 11.78 -2.35
C VAL A 350 -1.11 12.78 -1.22
N PRO A 351 -2.27 13.47 -1.26
CA PRO A 351 -3.31 13.46 -2.28
C PRO A 351 -2.85 14.05 -3.62
N GLN A 352 -3.59 13.76 -4.71
CA GLN A 352 -3.30 14.29 -6.03
C GLN A 352 -3.92 15.66 -6.27
N HIS A 353 -4.89 16.07 -5.46
CA HIS A 353 -5.49 17.39 -5.49
C HIS A 353 -5.98 17.81 -4.11
N LEU A 354 -6.14 19.11 -3.94
CA LEU A 354 -6.73 19.71 -2.75
C LEU A 354 -8.04 20.39 -3.14
N ASP A 355 -9.12 20.07 -2.44
CA ASP A 355 -10.40 20.75 -2.58
C ASP A 355 -10.34 22.08 -1.81
N PHE A 356 -10.57 23.16 -2.54
CA PHE A 356 -10.46 24.51 -2.03
C PHE A 356 -11.84 25.08 -1.66
N PRO A 357 -11.99 25.93 -0.60
CA PRO A 357 -10.94 26.40 0.30
C PRO A 357 -10.51 25.35 1.33
N LEU A 358 -9.22 25.37 1.71
CA LEU A 358 -8.71 24.51 2.76
C LEU A 358 -9.17 25.01 4.13
N SER A 359 -9.69 24.10 4.96
CA SER A 359 -10.02 24.39 6.35
C SER A 359 -8.75 24.66 7.16
N LYS A 360 -8.77 25.71 7.96
CA LYS A 360 -7.67 26.08 8.85
C LYS A 360 -7.53 25.15 10.05
N GLU A 361 -8.59 24.44 10.39
CA GLU A 361 -8.65 23.55 11.55
C GLU A 361 -8.06 22.17 11.29
N ASN A 362 -7.86 21.82 10.01
CA ASN A 362 -7.36 20.51 9.60
C ASN A 362 -5.96 20.62 9.00
N GLU A 363 -5.00 19.89 9.56
CA GLU A 363 -3.70 19.69 8.91
C GLU A 363 -3.90 18.92 7.58
N VAL A 364 -3.10 19.26 6.56
CA VAL A 364 -3.07 18.53 5.29
C VAL A 364 -1.80 17.72 5.22
N MET A 365 -1.96 16.43 5.19
CA MET A 365 -0.83 15.49 5.04
C MET A 365 -0.53 15.29 3.56
N LEU A 366 0.70 15.59 3.15
CA LEU A 366 1.24 15.28 1.83
C LEU A 366 2.21 14.11 1.96
N MET A 367 1.96 13.05 1.22
CA MET A 367 2.85 11.88 1.12
C MET A 367 3.48 11.82 -0.27
N PHE A 368 4.75 11.42 -0.34
CA PHE A 368 5.46 11.31 -1.62
C PHE A 368 6.60 10.29 -1.54
N ARG A 369 7.07 9.84 -2.71
CA ARG A 369 8.28 9.01 -2.82
C ARG A 369 9.33 9.68 -3.69
N ALA A 370 10.60 9.49 -3.32
CA ALA A 370 11.74 9.89 -4.12
C ALA A 370 11.90 8.98 -5.36
N THR A 371 12.54 9.50 -6.41
CA THR A 371 12.86 8.72 -7.62
C THR A 371 14.13 7.88 -7.48
N ASP A 372 15.04 8.28 -6.58
CA ASP A 372 16.31 7.60 -6.31
C ASP A 372 16.75 7.88 -4.85
N VAL A 373 17.92 7.37 -4.46
CA VAL A 373 18.52 7.63 -3.15
C VAL A 373 19.25 8.97 -3.18
N TYR A 374 18.77 9.93 -2.39
CA TYR A 374 19.37 11.26 -2.27
C TYR A 374 19.80 11.54 -0.83
N LYS A 375 20.97 12.19 -0.65
CA LYS A 375 21.53 12.52 0.66
C LYS A 375 21.62 14.03 0.85
N ASN A 376 21.46 14.50 2.10
CA ASN A 376 21.58 15.89 2.51
C ASN A 376 20.73 16.86 1.66
N VAL A 377 19.47 16.48 1.41
CA VAL A 377 18.56 17.20 0.53
C VAL A 377 17.64 18.14 1.28
N THR A 378 17.06 19.09 0.56
CA THR A 378 15.96 19.92 1.01
C THR A 378 14.68 19.53 0.26
N VAL A 379 13.64 19.14 1.00
CA VAL A 379 12.31 18.93 0.42
C VAL A 379 11.58 20.27 0.47
N THR A 380 11.02 20.67 -0.67
CA THR A 380 10.31 21.94 -0.84
C THR A 380 8.88 21.71 -1.30
N VAL A 381 7.98 22.57 -0.83
CA VAL A 381 6.58 22.63 -1.28
C VAL A 381 6.33 24.05 -1.78
N TYR A 382 5.90 24.17 -3.01
CA TYR A 382 5.51 25.42 -3.64
C TYR A 382 4.03 25.47 -3.96
N SER A 383 3.44 26.67 -3.91
CA SER A 383 2.14 26.96 -4.52
C SER A 383 2.39 27.97 -5.66
N GLY A 384 2.30 27.52 -6.91
CA GLY A 384 2.85 28.30 -8.04
C GLY A 384 4.34 28.59 -7.85
N SER A 385 4.73 29.87 -7.77
CA SER A 385 6.11 30.30 -7.49
C SER A 385 6.39 30.57 -6.00
N GLU A 386 5.38 30.54 -5.15
CA GLU A 386 5.51 30.89 -3.72
C GLU A 386 5.97 29.68 -2.91
N LEU A 387 7.04 29.84 -2.14
CA LEU A 387 7.53 28.81 -1.21
C LEU A 387 6.62 28.71 0.00
N ILE A 388 5.96 27.58 0.13
CA ILE A 388 5.03 27.26 1.25
C ILE A 388 5.77 26.64 2.43
N MET A 389 6.65 25.67 2.14
CA MET A 389 7.36 24.90 3.16
C MET A 389 8.69 24.38 2.61
N GLN A 390 9.69 24.30 3.49
CA GLN A 390 10.93 23.57 3.21
C GLN A 390 11.40 22.81 4.44
N THR A 391 12.00 21.63 4.23
CA THR A 391 12.56 20.81 5.31
C THR A 391 13.82 20.07 4.84
N LYS A 392 14.85 20.06 5.67
CA LYS A 392 16.09 19.31 5.39
C LYS A 392 15.95 17.85 5.77
N LYS A 393 16.37 16.96 4.90
CA LYS A 393 16.42 15.51 5.12
C LYS A 393 17.85 15.01 4.90
N ARG A 394 18.34 14.21 5.87
CA ARG A 394 19.66 13.58 5.75
C ARG A 394 19.73 12.58 4.60
N ILE A 395 18.64 11.83 4.40
CA ILE A 395 18.51 10.85 3.34
C ILE A 395 17.03 10.66 3.00
N VAL A 396 16.73 10.49 1.72
CA VAL A 396 15.44 10.04 1.20
C VAL A 396 15.69 8.87 0.23
N ARG A 397 14.79 7.90 0.18
CA ARG A 397 14.92 6.69 -0.64
C ARG A 397 13.60 6.33 -1.30
N PRO A 398 13.59 5.68 -2.48
CA PRO A 398 12.35 5.23 -3.14
C PRO A 398 11.52 4.23 -2.30
N GLY A 399 12.18 3.41 -1.49
CA GLY A 399 11.54 2.43 -0.62
C GLY A 399 10.92 3.01 0.65
N GLU A 400 11.14 4.29 0.97
CA GLU A 400 10.66 4.93 2.19
C GLU A 400 9.69 6.07 1.85
N MET A 401 8.44 5.96 2.32
CA MET A 401 7.45 7.02 2.20
C MET A 401 7.90 8.25 2.98
N GLN A 402 7.80 9.42 2.34
CA GLN A 402 8.04 10.70 2.97
C GLN A 402 6.70 11.39 3.24
N THR A 403 6.57 11.99 4.41
CA THR A 403 5.36 12.71 4.85
C THR A 403 5.70 14.14 5.22
N LEU A 404 4.85 15.08 4.82
CA LEU A 404 4.88 16.48 5.17
C LEU A 404 3.50 16.90 5.67
N ASN A 405 3.43 17.51 6.83
CA ASN A 405 2.17 18.04 7.39
C ASN A 405 2.13 19.55 7.18
N LEU A 406 1.21 20.01 6.33
CA LEU A 406 0.90 21.41 6.14
C LEU A 406 0.02 21.86 7.30
N LYS A 407 0.56 22.75 8.13
CA LYS A 407 -0.12 23.33 9.28
C LYS A 407 -0.84 24.62 8.89
N GLU A 408 -1.54 25.23 9.83
CA GLU A 408 -2.35 26.43 9.63
C GLU A 408 -1.61 27.54 8.84
N ASN A 409 -0.34 27.80 9.16
CA ASN A 409 0.42 28.84 8.47
C ASN A 409 0.62 28.55 6.96
N GLN A 410 0.92 27.28 6.60
CA GLN A 410 1.06 26.85 5.22
C GLN A 410 -0.29 26.87 4.50
N ILE A 411 -1.35 26.41 5.17
CA ILE A 411 -2.73 26.42 4.66
C ILE A 411 -3.19 27.85 4.37
N ASN A 412 -2.92 28.80 5.27
CA ASN A 412 -3.25 30.20 5.05
C ASN A 412 -2.54 30.78 3.82
N LYS A 413 -1.26 30.48 3.63
CA LYS A 413 -0.51 30.88 2.42
C LYS A 413 -1.11 30.28 1.15
N ILE A 414 -1.42 28.97 1.14
CA ILE A 414 -2.05 28.29 0.00
C ILE A 414 -3.39 28.93 -0.32
N ASN A 415 -4.22 29.22 0.71
CA ASN A 415 -5.51 29.87 0.55
C ASN A 415 -5.41 31.30 -0.03
N GLN A 416 -4.29 31.98 0.17
CA GLN A 416 -4.02 33.30 -0.43
C GLN A 416 -3.52 33.19 -1.88
N VAL A 417 -2.60 32.26 -2.15
CA VAL A 417 -1.93 32.12 -3.46
C VAL A 417 -2.84 31.46 -4.50
N LYS A 418 -3.60 30.45 -4.12
CA LYS A 418 -4.56 29.70 -4.97
C LYS A 418 -3.96 29.17 -6.26
N GLN A 419 -2.77 28.58 -6.17
CA GLN A 419 -2.07 27.99 -7.30
C GLN A 419 -1.76 26.52 -7.05
N PRO A 420 -1.53 25.71 -8.11
CA PRO A 420 -1.14 24.32 -7.99
C PRO A 420 0.02 24.11 -7.02
N ILE A 421 0.00 23.00 -6.30
CA ILE A 421 1.04 22.61 -5.34
C ILE A 421 2.05 21.72 -6.04
N THR A 422 3.35 22.01 -5.82
CA THR A 422 4.45 21.18 -6.32
C THR A 422 5.36 20.76 -5.17
N VAL A 423 5.63 19.46 -5.05
CA VAL A 423 6.57 18.90 -4.07
C VAL A 423 7.84 18.52 -4.79
N SER A 424 8.99 19.05 -4.36
CA SER A 424 10.31 18.80 -4.99
C SER A 424 11.36 18.39 -3.96
N ILE A 425 12.40 17.71 -4.44
CA ILE A 425 13.62 17.41 -3.69
C ILE A 425 14.76 18.17 -4.36
N GLU A 426 15.37 19.09 -3.62
CA GLU A 426 16.49 19.91 -4.06
C GLU A 426 17.81 19.34 -3.49
N LEU A 427 18.81 19.20 -4.36
CA LEU A 427 20.17 18.83 -3.94
C LEU A 427 20.88 20.03 -3.35
N PRO A 428 21.88 19.83 -2.46
CA PRO A 428 22.76 20.92 -2.05
C PRO A 428 23.49 21.50 -3.26
N GLU A 429 23.81 22.81 -3.21
CA GLU A 429 24.48 23.54 -4.31
C GLU A 429 25.80 22.89 -4.74
N ASP A 430 26.52 22.25 -3.82
CA ASP A 430 27.79 21.56 -4.04
C ASP A 430 27.67 20.17 -4.72
N ALA A 431 26.45 19.70 -5.02
CA ALA A 431 26.18 18.38 -5.61
C ALA A 431 25.73 18.46 -7.10
N ILE A 432 25.89 19.60 -7.73
CA ILE A 432 25.54 19.84 -9.14
C ILE A 432 26.83 19.81 -9.98
N ASP A 433 27.52 18.66 -9.96
CA ASP A 433 28.60 18.35 -10.93
C ASP A 433 28.32 16.99 -11.61
#